data_06f423c09a142ab2a3908778b025bed0
#
_entry.id   06f423c09a142ab2a3908778b025bed0
#
_cell.length_a   1.000
_cell.length_b   1.000
_cell.length_c   1.000
_cell.angle_alpha   90.00
_cell.angle_beta   90.00
_cell.angle_gamma   90.00
#
_symmetry.space_group_name_H-M   'P 1'
#
loop_
_entity.id
_entity.type
_entity.pdbx_description
1 polymer ?
#
loop_
_entity_poly.entity_id
_entity_poly.type
_entity_poly.pdbx_seq_one_letter_code
_entity_poly.pdbx_strand_id
1 'polypeptide(L)'
;MNDQVANISHAQSTLIEVAIRFGPRLLTALLVFVVGIFVSGWASRWFMRFLARRDLEPPLRLLLSRIVWAFGALLFTLIALQNLGVELLPLLAGLSVVGAGVALATQGVLSNIVAGLSIIFTKPYRVGEYIAIAGVEGVVESITLFNTTLGHVDLSHVIVPNRKVVGEILHNYGQVRQVEVRVGVAYDSDLANIVELIRGALQANPRVLREPPPVVQPMQFDDSAVSIAVRPWVAVGDQVAATGEIHAAVLEALRARGVVIPLPQREVWLHGAGS
;
A
#
# COMPACT_ATOMS: atom_id res chain seq x y z
N MET A 1 70.26 -34.67 36.30
CA MET A 1 70.44 -34.49 34.86
C MET A 1 69.51 -35.39 34.03
N ASN A 2 69.21 -36.62 34.48
CA ASN A 2 68.28 -37.51 33.77
C ASN A 2 66.81 -37.06 33.76
N ASP A 3 66.31 -36.36 34.85
CA ASP A 3 64.92 -35.85 34.93
C ASP A 3 64.67 -34.71 34.02
N GLN A 4 65.65 -33.85 33.76
CA GLN A 4 65.52 -32.72 32.81
C GLN A 4 65.46 -33.21 31.36
N VAL A 5 66.24 -34.29 31.03
CA VAL A 5 66.20 -34.86 29.65
C VAL A 5 64.88 -35.60 29.42
N ALA A 6 64.33 -36.29 30.43
CA ALA A 6 63.04 -36.94 30.38
C ALA A 6 61.87 -35.92 30.23
N ASN A 7 61.92 -34.79 30.90
CA ASN A 7 60.93 -33.72 30.77
C ASN A 7 60.98 -33.02 29.41
N ILE A 8 62.18 -32.85 28.83
CA ILE A 8 62.32 -32.27 27.47
C ILE A 8 61.80 -33.25 26.42
N SER A 9 62.08 -34.56 26.56
CA SER A 9 61.56 -35.57 25.60
C SER A 9 60.03 -35.72 25.66
N HIS A 10 59.43 -35.63 26.87
CA HIS A 10 57.99 -35.62 27.04
C HIS A 10 57.37 -34.34 26.44
N ALA A 11 57.96 -33.17 26.64
CA ALA A 11 57.50 -31.94 26.05
C ALA A 11 57.58 -31.98 24.50
N GLN A 12 58.67 -32.52 23.94
CA GLN A 12 58.79 -32.67 22.48
C GLN A 12 57.79 -33.67 21.90
N SER A 13 57.55 -34.82 22.54
CA SER A 13 56.56 -35.78 22.07
C SER A 13 55.15 -35.22 22.12
N THR A 14 54.81 -34.48 23.17
CA THR A 14 53.49 -33.81 23.30
C THR A 14 53.30 -32.72 22.22
N LEU A 15 54.34 -31.92 21.94
CA LEU A 15 54.29 -30.92 20.88
C LEU A 15 54.12 -31.54 19.49
N ILE A 16 54.81 -32.64 19.20
CA ILE A 16 54.69 -33.39 17.94
C ILE A 16 53.29 -34.00 17.81
N GLU A 17 52.77 -34.60 18.88
CA GLU A 17 51.42 -35.16 18.90
C GLU A 17 50.32 -34.10 18.69
N VAL A 18 50.42 -32.94 19.33
CA VAL A 18 49.56 -31.79 19.12
C VAL A 18 49.66 -31.24 17.69
N ALA A 19 50.89 -31.13 17.16
CA ALA A 19 51.09 -30.65 15.78
C ALA A 19 50.50 -31.61 14.74
N ILE A 20 50.65 -32.93 14.92
CA ILE A 20 50.08 -33.93 14.00
C ILE A 20 48.56 -33.96 14.09
N ARG A 21 48.00 -33.83 15.28
CA ARG A 21 46.53 -33.89 15.50
C ARG A 21 45.78 -32.61 15.14
N PHE A 22 46.35 -31.45 15.45
CA PHE A 22 45.73 -30.16 15.21
C PHE A 22 46.21 -29.45 13.94
N GLY A 23 47.43 -29.75 13.45
CA GLY A 23 47.98 -29.10 12.26
C GLY A 23 47.10 -29.21 11.03
N PRO A 24 46.63 -30.42 10.64
CA PRO A 24 45.73 -30.56 9.48
C PRO A 24 44.40 -29.81 9.65
N ARG A 25 43.84 -29.82 10.90
CA ARG A 25 42.58 -29.10 11.18
C ARG A 25 42.75 -27.57 11.08
N LEU A 26 43.88 -27.07 11.56
CA LEU A 26 44.20 -25.62 11.49
C LEU A 26 44.39 -25.20 10.03
N LEU A 27 45.13 -26.03 9.24
CA LEU A 27 45.33 -25.76 7.82
C LEU A 27 44.02 -25.75 7.03
N THR A 28 43.16 -26.76 7.27
CA THR A 28 41.84 -26.82 6.62
C THR A 28 40.93 -25.66 7.03
N ALA A 29 40.89 -25.28 8.32
CA ALA A 29 40.12 -24.15 8.81
C ALA A 29 40.61 -22.83 8.21
N LEU A 30 41.94 -22.63 8.17
CA LEU A 30 42.53 -21.44 7.56
C LEU A 30 42.21 -21.36 6.05
N LEU A 31 42.34 -22.49 5.34
CA LEU A 31 42.00 -22.57 3.93
C LEU A 31 40.54 -22.25 3.69
N VAL A 32 39.61 -22.83 4.45
CA VAL A 32 38.17 -22.55 4.36
C VAL A 32 37.87 -21.08 4.65
N PHE A 33 38.51 -20.52 5.68
CA PHE A 33 38.33 -19.11 6.03
C PHE A 33 38.80 -18.17 4.91
N VAL A 34 40.04 -18.39 4.41
CA VAL A 34 40.60 -17.54 3.35
C VAL A 34 39.79 -17.67 2.06
N VAL A 35 39.50 -18.91 1.63
CA VAL A 35 38.65 -19.14 0.45
C VAL A 35 37.27 -18.51 0.65
N GLY A 36 36.70 -18.64 1.86
CA GLY A 36 35.41 -18.05 2.21
C GLY A 36 35.37 -16.54 2.08
N ILE A 37 36.39 -15.83 2.56
CA ILE A 37 36.51 -14.36 2.41
C ILE A 37 36.61 -14.00 0.92
N PHE A 38 37.39 -14.73 0.12
CA PHE A 38 37.48 -14.49 -1.34
C PHE A 38 36.13 -14.73 -2.04
N VAL A 39 35.46 -15.87 -1.74
CA VAL A 39 34.14 -16.19 -2.31
C VAL A 39 33.10 -15.15 -1.92
N SER A 40 33.06 -14.74 -0.65
CA SER A 40 32.15 -13.68 -0.17
C SER A 40 32.40 -12.35 -0.86
N GLY A 41 33.69 -11.99 -1.06
CA GLY A 41 34.08 -10.80 -1.81
C GLY A 41 33.73 -10.88 -3.31
N TRP A 42 33.86 -12.05 -3.90
CA TRP A 42 33.47 -12.31 -5.29
C TRP A 42 31.94 -12.23 -5.45
N ALA A 43 31.19 -12.90 -4.58
CA ALA A 43 29.73 -12.87 -4.56
C ALA A 43 29.17 -11.44 -4.37
N SER A 44 29.74 -10.69 -3.41
CA SER A 44 29.39 -9.28 -3.19
C SER A 44 29.64 -8.41 -4.42
N ARG A 45 30.78 -8.58 -5.10
CA ARG A 45 31.10 -7.85 -6.35
C ARG A 45 30.19 -8.25 -7.51
N TRP A 46 29.87 -9.52 -7.64
CA TRP A 46 28.91 -10.01 -8.63
C TRP A 46 27.52 -9.42 -8.38
N PHE A 47 27.06 -9.44 -7.13
CA PHE A 47 25.79 -8.86 -6.69
C PHE A 47 25.75 -7.34 -6.94
N MET A 48 26.83 -6.61 -6.64
CA MET A 48 26.97 -5.19 -6.94
C MET A 48 26.78 -4.90 -8.45
N ARG A 49 27.39 -5.71 -9.33
CA ARG A 49 27.24 -5.56 -10.79
C ARG A 49 25.81 -5.83 -11.24
N PHE A 50 25.15 -6.82 -10.62
CA PHE A 50 23.74 -7.11 -10.89
C PHE A 50 22.84 -5.93 -10.49
N LEU A 51 23.06 -5.34 -9.32
CA LEU A 51 22.32 -4.19 -8.85
C LEU A 51 22.62 -2.92 -9.66
N ALA A 52 23.83 -2.79 -10.23
CA ALA A 52 24.19 -1.65 -11.06
C ALA A 52 23.38 -1.54 -12.37
N ARG A 53 22.75 -2.64 -12.80
CA ARG A 53 21.83 -2.68 -13.95
C ARG A 53 20.39 -2.25 -13.59
N ARG A 54 20.13 -1.98 -12.32
CA ARG A 54 18.86 -1.49 -11.81
C ARG A 54 19.06 -0.03 -11.38
N ASP A 55 18.06 0.79 -11.57
CA ASP A 55 18.08 2.22 -11.19
C ASP A 55 17.99 2.41 -9.68
N LEU A 56 18.91 1.74 -8.95
CA LEU A 56 19.02 1.88 -7.50
C LEU A 56 20.06 2.96 -7.15
N GLU A 57 19.81 3.71 -6.10
CA GLU A 57 20.74 4.70 -5.63
C GLU A 57 22.07 4.08 -5.12
N PRO A 58 23.22 4.73 -5.35
CA PRO A 58 24.54 4.21 -4.96
C PRO A 58 24.66 3.79 -3.49
N PRO A 59 24.12 4.52 -2.48
CA PRO A 59 24.21 4.12 -1.08
C PRO A 59 23.50 2.78 -0.81
N LEU A 60 22.35 2.54 -1.44
CA LEU A 60 21.59 1.31 -1.27
C LEU A 60 22.34 0.09 -1.86
N ARG A 61 22.94 0.26 -3.04
CA ARG A 61 23.78 -0.79 -3.68
C ARG A 61 24.94 -1.18 -2.78
N LEU A 62 25.63 -0.19 -2.19
CA LEU A 62 26.74 -0.41 -1.27
C LEU A 62 26.28 -1.15 -0.01
N LEU A 63 25.18 -0.74 0.59
CA LEU A 63 24.62 -1.38 1.77
C LEU A 63 24.30 -2.85 1.51
N LEU A 64 23.55 -3.14 0.44
CA LEU A 64 23.14 -4.48 0.08
C LEU A 64 24.35 -5.39 -0.23
N SER A 65 25.36 -4.88 -0.93
CA SER A 65 26.57 -5.64 -1.23
C SER A 65 27.40 -5.94 0.02
N ARG A 66 27.45 -5.00 0.99
CA ARG A 66 28.09 -5.24 2.30
C ARG A 66 27.38 -6.30 3.12
N ILE A 67 26.04 -6.30 3.10
CA ILE A 67 25.22 -7.33 3.77
C ILE A 67 25.54 -8.71 3.19
N VAL A 68 25.59 -8.86 1.85
CA VAL A 68 25.95 -10.12 1.20
C VAL A 68 27.36 -10.57 1.59
N TRP A 69 28.32 -9.64 1.60
CA TRP A 69 29.69 -9.95 2.03
C TRP A 69 29.75 -10.39 3.48
N ALA A 70 29.11 -9.64 4.39
CA ALA A 70 29.13 -9.94 5.82
C ALA A 70 28.47 -11.29 6.15
N PHE A 71 27.34 -11.60 5.47
CA PHE A 71 26.66 -12.87 5.63
C PHE A 71 27.52 -14.04 5.13
N GLY A 72 28.15 -13.92 3.96
CA GLY A 72 29.07 -14.93 3.45
C GLY A 72 30.29 -15.10 4.34
N ALA A 73 30.93 -14.01 4.78
CA ALA A 73 32.07 -14.06 5.68
C ALA A 73 31.71 -14.72 7.01
N LEU A 74 30.55 -14.41 7.59
CA LEU A 74 30.05 -15.04 8.81
C LEU A 74 29.87 -16.55 8.63
N LEU A 75 29.25 -16.99 7.52
CA LEU A 75 29.00 -18.39 7.21
C LEU A 75 30.32 -19.19 7.13
N PHE A 76 31.29 -18.70 6.36
CA PHE A 76 32.57 -19.35 6.22
C PHE A 76 33.40 -19.32 7.50
N THR A 77 33.27 -18.27 8.32
CA THR A 77 33.88 -18.19 9.66
C THR A 77 33.33 -19.30 10.57
N LEU A 78 32.01 -19.51 10.59
CA LEU A 78 31.40 -20.59 11.36
C LEU A 78 31.89 -21.98 10.89
N ILE A 79 31.99 -22.22 9.58
CA ILE A 79 32.51 -23.45 9.01
C ILE A 79 33.98 -23.64 9.42
N ALA A 80 34.80 -22.61 9.38
CA ALA A 80 36.18 -22.66 9.80
C ALA A 80 36.34 -23.00 11.30
N LEU A 81 35.53 -22.36 12.16
CA LEU A 81 35.50 -22.65 13.60
C LEU A 81 35.06 -24.08 13.88
N GLN A 82 34.10 -24.63 13.14
CA GLN A 82 33.66 -26.00 13.25
C GLN A 82 34.81 -26.99 12.92
N ASN A 83 35.62 -26.69 11.90
CA ASN A 83 36.80 -27.50 11.55
C ASN A 83 37.88 -27.48 12.64
N LEU A 84 37.96 -26.39 13.43
CA LEU A 84 38.84 -26.29 14.58
C LEU A 84 38.34 -27.09 15.79
N GLY A 85 37.10 -27.63 15.72
CA GLY A 85 36.46 -28.36 16.82
C GLY A 85 35.75 -27.43 17.85
N VAL A 86 35.50 -26.19 17.47
CA VAL A 86 34.71 -25.27 18.32
C VAL A 86 33.25 -25.70 18.30
N GLU A 87 32.65 -25.80 19.48
CA GLU A 87 31.21 -26.04 19.61
C GLU A 87 30.43 -24.82 19.10
N LEU A 88 29.69 -25.00 17.99
CA LEU A 88 28.93 -23.94 17.38
C LEU A 88 27.60 -23.65 18.09
N LEU A 89 27.10 -24.58 18.91
CA LEU A 89 25.77 -24.43 19.53
C LEU A 89 25.60 -23.13 20.33
N PRO A 90 26.55 -22.71 21.18
CA PRO A 90 26.47 -21.45 21.89
C PRO A 90 26.49 -20.21 20.95
N LEU A 91 27.33 -20.31 19.88
CA LEU A 91 27.41 -19.22 18.88
C LEU A 91 26.12 -19.09 18.07
N LEU A 92 25.53 -20.23 17.66
CA LEU A 92 24.25 -20.24 16.94
C LEU A 92 23.11 -19.78 17.84
N ALA A 93 23.13 -20.12 19.15
CA ALA A 93 22.14 -19.60 20.07
C ALA A 93 22.22 -18.06 20.20
N GLY A 94 23.43 -17.51 20.36
CA GLY A 94 23.65 -16.06 20.37
C GLY A 94 23.21 -15.38 19.07
N LEU A 95 23.58 -15.97 17.92
CA LEU A 95 23.19 -15.45 16.60
C LEU A 95 21.67 -15.50 16.39
N SER A 96 20.99 -16.52 16.95
CA SER A 96 19.52 -16.62 16.89
C SER A 96 18.85 -15.49 17.65
N VAL A 97 19.38 -15.08 18.81
CA VAL A 97 18.86 -13.93 19.57
C VAL A 97 19.05 -12.63 18.78
N VAL A 98 20.23 -12.42 18.19
CA VAL A 98 20.49 -11.25 17.34
C VAL A 98 19.56 -11.27 16.12
N GLY A 99 19.39 -12.44 15.46
CA GLY A 99 18.48 -12.61 14.32
C GLY A 99 17.03 -12.30 14.67
N ALA A 100 16.56 -12.75 15.85
CA ALA A 100 15.23 -12.41 16.34
C ALA A 100 15.07 -10.89 16.58
N GLY A 101 16.09 -10.23 17.13
CA GLY A 101 16.09 -8.76 17.32
C GLY A 101 15.98 -8.02 15.98
N VAL A 102 16.75 -8.44 14.98
CA VAL A 102 16.68 -7.86 13.61
C VAL A 102 15.31 -8.12 12.97
N ALA A 103 14.77 -9.34 13.11
CA ALA A 103 13.45 -9.68 12.58
C ALA A 103 12.35 -8.80 13.18
N LEU A 104 12.37 -8.58 14.51
CA LEU A 104 11.43 -7.66 15.19
C LEU A 104 11.62 -6.21 14.72
N ALA A 105 12.86 -5.75 14.59
CA ALA A 105 13.14 -4.39 14.13
C ALA A 105 12.67 -4.14 12.69
N THR A 106 12.69 -5.15 11.82
CA THR A 106 12.28 -5.06 10.41
C THR A 106 10.85 -5.50 10.15
N GLN A 107 10.11 -5.96 11.15
CA GLN A 107 8.75 -6.50 11.04
C GLN A 107 7.79 -5.56 10.29
N GLY A 108 7.85 -4.25 10.57
CA GLY A 108 7.00 -3.26 9.91
C GLY A 108 7.24 -3.15 8.40
N VAL A 109 8.51 -3.22 8.00
CA VAL A 109 8.91 -3.16 6.59
C VAL A 109 8.47 -4.42 5.86
N LEU A 110 8.75 -5.59 6.45
CA LEU A 110 8.39 -6.89 5.89
C LEU A 110 6.87 -7.04 5.75
N SER A 111 6.11 -6.58 6.75
CA SER A 111 4.64 -6.58 6.72
C SER A 111 4.09 -5.75 5.54
N ASN A 112 4.68 -4.57 5.24
CA ASN A 112 4.29 -3.78 4.08
C ASN A 112 4.57 -4.50 2.76
N ILE A 113 5.72 -5.17 2.64
CA ILE A 113 6.08 -5.94 1.43
C ILE A 113 5.11 -7.09 1.20
N VAL A 114 4.83 -7.89 2.24
CA VAL A 114 3.90 -9.03 2.16
C VAL A 114 2.49 -8.55 1.80
N ALA A 115 2.03 -7.46 2.42
CA ALA A 115 0.76 -6.83 2.10
C ALA A 115 0.74 -6.31 0.66
N GLY A 116 1.79 -5.63 0.20
CA GLY A 116 1.92 -5.14 -1.17
C GLY A 116 1.89 -6.26 -2.20
N LEU A 117 2.60 -7.35 -1.96
CA LEU A 117 2.53 -8.55 -2.80
C LEU A 117 1.11 -9.12 -2.84
N SER A 118 0.43 -9.22 -1.68
CA SER A 118 -0.95 -9.67 -1.62
C SER A 118 -1.87 -8.81 -2.49
N ILE A 119 -1.77 -7.47 -2.38
CA ILE A 119 -2.56 -6.53 -3.18
C ILE A 119 -2.30 -6.71 -4.68
N ILE A 120 -1.02 -6.83 -5.09
CA ILE A 120 -0.61 -6.99 -6.49
C ILE A 120 -1.15 -8.31 -7.08
N PHE A 121 -1.16 -9.40 -6.30
CA PHE A 121 -1.65 -10.70 -6.76
C PHE A 121 -3.18 -10.81 -6.73
N THR A 122 -3.83 -10.41 -5.62
CA THR A 122 -5.28 -10.55 -5.45
C THR A 122 -6.07 -9.45 -6.14
N LYS A 123 -5.45 -8.28 -6.38
CA LYS A 123 -6.03 -7.12 -7.07
C LYS A 123 -7.39 -6.70 -6.51
N PRO A 124 -7.53 -6.44 -5.21
CA PRO A 124 -8.77 -5.97 -4.62
C PRO A 124 -9.19 -4.61 -5.18
N TYR A 125 -8.25 -3.87 -5.74
CA TYR A 125 -8.43 -2.64 -6.51
C TYR A 125 -7.30 -2.50 -7.54
N ARG A 126 -7.48 -1.60 -8.50
CA ARG A 126 -6.53 -1.33 -9.58
C ARG A 126 -6.23 0.16 -9.68
N VAL A 127 -5.12 0.49 -10.35
CA VAL A 127 -4.81 1.89 -10.70
C VAL A 127 -5.93 2.47 -11.56
N GLY A 128 -6.36 3.69 -11.22
CA GLY A 128 -7.49 4.39 -11.84
C GLY A 128 -8.85 4.13 -11.19
N GLU A 129 -8.95 3.23 -10.20
CA GLU A 129 -10.18 3.02 -9.44
C GLU A 129 -10.22 3.95 -8.21
N TYR A 130 -11.43 4.38 -7.85
CA TYR A 130 -11.65 5.18 -6.64
C TYR A 130 -11.95 4.26 -5.47
N ILE A 131 -11.18 4.40 -4.40
CA ILE A 131 -11.33 3.59 -3.20
C ILE A 131 -11.43 4.45 -1.95
N ALA A 132 -12.11 3.91 -0.94
CA ALA A 132 -12.09 4.44 0.42
C ALA A 132 -11.56 3.35 1.37
N ILE A 133 -10.55 3.69 2.17
CA ILE A 133 -9.88 2.76 3.08
C ILE A 133 -9.21 3.51 4.23
N ALA A 134 -9.27 2.95 5.44
CA ALA A 134 -8.61 3.49 6.64
C ALA A 134 -8.92 4.98 6.89
N GLY A 135 -10.14 5.43 6.56
CA GLY A 135 -10.59 6.82 6.75
C GLY A 135 -10.11 7.82 5.70
N VAL A 136 -9.45 7.36 4.64
CA VAL A 136 -9.05 8.17 3.48
C VAL A 136 -9.67 7.62 2.21
N GLU A 137 -9.88 8.47 1.22
CA GLU A 137 -10.43 8.06 -0.08
C GLU A 137 -9.71 8.80 -1.22
N GLY A 138 -9.74 8.23 -2.42
CA GLY A 138 -9.14 8.84 -3.60
C GLY A 138 -9.00 7.87 -4.76
N VAL A 139 -8.50 8.38 -5.89
CA VAL A 139 -8.16 7.58 -7.07
C VAL A 139 -6.81 6.90 -6.84
N VAL A 140 -6.74 5.59 -7.04
CA VAL A 140 -5.48 4.85 -6.99
C VAL A 140 -4.57 5.30 -8.13
N GLU A 141 -3.48 5.98 -7.83
CA GLU A 141 -2.49 6.43 -8.81
C GLU A 141 -1.38 5.40 -9.01
N SER A 142 -0.92 4.81 -7.92
CA SER A 142 0.13 3.79 -7.98
C SER A 142 0.03 2.79 -6.84
N ILE A 143 0.50 1.57 -7.10
CA ILE A 143 0.64 0.48 -6.13
C ILE A 143 2.08 0.03 -6.16
N THR A 144 2.79 0.18 -5.05
CA THR A 144 4.18 -0.29 -4.87
C THR A 144 4.22 -1.45 -3.90
N LEU A 145 5.41 -2.02 -3.64
CA LEU A 145 5.58 -3.05 -2.62
C LEU A 145 5.32 -2.54 -1.19
N PHE A 146 5.50 -1.23 -0.93
CA PHE A 146 5.44 -0.67 0.42
C PHE A 146 4.17 0.11 0.69
N ASN A 147 3.62 0.75 -0.34
CA ASN A 147 2.50 1.68 -0.22
C ASN A 147 1.62 1.69 -1.47
N THR A 148 0.39 2.15 -1.28
CA THR A 148 -0.55 2.57 -2.32
C THR A 148 -0.69 4.09 -2.25
N THR A 149 -0.58 4.78 -3.38
CA THR A 149 -0.77 6.24 -3.47
C THR A 149 -2.16 6.52 -4.01
N LEU A 150 -2.91 7.34 -3.29
CA LEU A 150 -4.23 7.84 -3.69
C LEU A 150 -4.12 9.33 -4.05
N GLY A 151 -4.63 9.69 -5.21
CA GLY A 151 -4.78 11.08 -5.63
C GLY A 151 -6.14 11.64 -5.21
N HIS A 152 -6.13 12.83 -4.64
CA HIS A 152 -7.32 13.60 -4.29
C HIS A 152 -7.67 14.62 -5.36
N VAL A 153 -8.89 15.14 -5.30
CA VAL A 153 -9.42 16.15 -6.24
C VAL A 153 -8.66 17.47 -6.18
N ASP A 154 -8.08 17.80 -5.03
CA ASP A 154 -7.25 18.99 -4.80
C ASP A 154 -5.78 18.80 -5.26
N LEU A 155 -5.50 17.73 -5.99
CA LEU A 155 -4.17 17.33 -6.46
C LEU A 155 -3.20 16.93 -5.35
N SER A 156 -3.65 16.75 -4.12
CA SER A 156 -2.84 16.16 -3.06
C SER A 156 -2.76 14.64 -3.19
N HIS A 157 -1.66 14.07 -2.66
CA HIS A 157 -1.43 12.64 -2.67
C HIS A 157 -1.45 12.09 -1.25
N VAL A 158 -2.25 11.04 -1.03
CA VAL A 158 -2.26 10.30 0.23
C VAL A 158 -1.51 8.99 0.05
N ILE A 159 -0.42 8.82 0.80
CA ILE A 159 0.42 7.62 0.77
C ILE A 159 -0.02 6.69 1.89
N VAL A 160 -0.67 5.60 1.53
CA VAL A 160 -1.18 4.60 2.48
C VAL A 160 -0.21 3.42 2.53
N PRO A 161 0.44 3.11 3.67
CA PRO A 161 1.25 1.92 3.82
C PRO A 161 0.41 0.65 3.59
N ASN A 162 0.90 -0.28 2.76
CA ASN A 162 0.12 -1.46 2.34
C ASN A 162 -0.37 -2.32 3.52
N ARG A 163 0.41 -2.39 4.62
CA ARG A 163 -0.01 -3.09 5.84
C ARG A 163 -1.28 -2.52 6.47
N LYS A 164 -1.60 -1.24 6.20
CA LYS A 164 -2.84 -0.61 6.66
C LYS A 164 -4.02 -0.96 5.76
N VAL A 165 -3.75 -1.30 4.51
CA VAL A 165 -4.78 -1.69 3.54
C VAL A 165 -5.25 -3.13 3.79
N VAL A 166 -4.28 -4.03 4.01
CA VAL A 166 -4.59 -5.46 4.24
C VAL A 166 -5.11 -5.65 5.66
N GLY A 167 -6.34 -6.15 5.77
CA GLY A 167 -7.04 -6.36 7.04
C GLY A 167 -8.06 -5.29 7.42
N GLU A 168 -8.14 -4.19 6.64
CA GLU A 168 -9.17 -3.15 6.80
C GLU A 168 -10.32 -3.37 5.81
N ILE A 169 -11.48 -2.77 6.13
CA ILE A 169 -12.63 -2.76 5.21
C ILE A 169 -12.33 -1.78 4.09
N LEU A 170 -12.24 -2.31 2.87
CA LEU A 170 -12.04 -1.55 1.65
C LEU A 170 -13.37 -1.36 0.93
N HIS A 171 -13.71 -0.13 0.59
CA HIS A 171 -14.80 0.18 -0.32
C HIS A 171 -14.20 0.57 -1.68
N ASN A 172 -14.40 -0.28 -2.69
CA ASN A 172 -13.98 -0.02 -4.06
C ASN A 172 -15.19 0.46 -4.88
N TYR A 173 -15.17 1.71 -5.29
CA TYR A 173 -16.20 2.33 -6.14
C TYR A 173 -15.97 2.08 -7.64
N GLY A 174 -14.82 1.51 -8.02
CA GLY A 174 -14.44 1.30 -9.42
C GLY A 174 -14.06 2.59 -10.14
N GLN A 175 -14.35 2.64 -11.44
CA GLN A 175 -14.00 3.77 -12.31
C GLN A 175 -15.15 4.73 -12.56
N VAL A 176 -16.35 4.36 -12.15
CA VAL A 176 -17.57 5.16 -12.32
C VAL A 176 -18.23 5.39 -10.97
N ARG A 177 -18.81 6.56 -10.80
CA ARG A 177 -19.47 6.93 -9.55
C ARG A 177 -20.86 7.52 -9.84
N GLN A 178 -21.80 7.24 -8.94
CA GLN A 178 -23.10 7.87 -8.99
C GLN A 178 -23.04 9.23 -8.30
N VAL A 179 -23.46 10.28 -9.01
CA VAL A 179 -23.67 11.61 -8.44
C VAL A 179 -25.09 11.66 -7.90
N GLU A 180 -25.31 12.31 -6.77
CA GLU A 180 -26.66 12.55 -6.25
C GLU A 180 -26.93 14.04 -6.24
N VAL A 181 -27.91 14.44 -7.04
CA VAL A 181 -28.47 15.78 -7.06
C VAL A 181 -29.94 15.69 -6.63
N ARG A 182 -30.37 16.62 -5.81
CA ARG A 182 -31.76 16.69 -5.35
C ARG A 182 -32.35 18.04 -5.81
N VAL A 183 -33.56 17.99 -6.33
CA VAL A 183 -34.33 19.19 -6.70
C VAL A 183 -35.75 19.10 -6.16
N GLY A 184 -36.22 20.14 -5.49
CA GLY A 184 -37.58 20.26 -5.01
C GLY A 184 -38.46 20.94 -6.05
N VAL A 185 -39.64 20.35 -6.29
CA VAL A 185 -40.67 20.93 -7.17
C VAL A 185 -41.97 21.11 -6.41
N ALA A 186 -42.84 22.01 -6.85
CA ALA A 186 -44.12 22.25 -6.18
C ALA A 186 -45.03 21.03 -6.23
N TYR A 187 -45.92 20.86 -5.25
CA TYR A 187 -46.81 19.71 -5.12
C TYR A 187 -47.83 19.56 -6.26
N ASP A 188 -48.18 20.69 -6.89
CA ASP A 188 -49.10 20.75 -8.04
C ASP A 188 -48.42 20.49 -9.39
N SER A 189 -47.12 20.23 -9.38
CA SER A 189 -46.33 19.98 -10.60
C SER A 189 -46.61 18.62 -11.21
N ASP A 190 -46.55 18.55 -12.56
CA ASP A 190 -46.59 17.27 -13.28
C ASP A 190 -45.24 16.53 -13.16
N LEU A 191 -45.14 15.63 -12.19
CA LEU A 191 -43.93 14.88 -11.88
C LEU A 191 -43.45 14.01 -13.03
N ALA A 192 -44.36 13.46 -13.84
CA ALA A 192 -43.98 12.59 -14.97
C ALA A 192 -43.25 13.40 -16.05
N ASN A 193 -43.81 14.58 -16.40
CA ASN A 193 -43.19 15.47 -17.34
C ASN A 193 -41.84 16.03 -16.85
N ILE A 194 -41.73 16.34 -15.55
CA ILE A 194 -40.50 16.82 -14.92
C ILE A 194 -39.41 15.74 -14.98
N VAL A 195 -39.73 14.49 -14.69
CA VAL A 195 -38.78 13.39 -14.76
C VAL A 195 -38.22 13.23 -16.18
N GLU A 196 -39.07 13.28 -17.21
CA GLU A 196 -38.62 13.20 -18.59
C GLU A 196 -37.79 14.41 -19.00
N LEU A 197 -38.15 15.60 -18.53
CA LEU A 197 -37.39 16.84 -18.77
C LEU A 197 -35.96 16.74 -18.19
N ILE A 198 -35.84 16.29 -16.96
CA ILE A 198 -34.53 16.08 -16.32
C ILE A 198 -33.73 15.00 -17.03
N ARG A 199 -34.35 13.87 -17.42
CA ARG A 199 -33.68 12.84 -18.22
C ARG A 199 -33.09 13.39 -19.51
N GLY A 200 -33.87 14.22 -20.23
CA GLY A 200 -33.40 14.88 -21.44
C GLY A 200 -32.18 15.80 -21.18
N ALA A 201 -32.20 16.56 -20.10
CA ALA A 201 -31.07 17.41 -19.70
C ALA A 201 -29.81 16.58 -19.37
N LEU A 202 -29.97 15.44 -18.68
CA LEU A 202 -28.85 14.53 -18.38
C LEU A 202 -28.28 13.89 -19.65
N GLN A 203 -29.11 13.50 -20.61
CA GLN A 203 -28.67 12.90 -21.86
C GLN A 203 -27.86 13.86 -22.74
N ALA A 204 -28.07 15.15 -22.60
CA ALA A 204 -27.33 16.20 -23.30
C ALA A 204 -25.94 16.43 -22.74
N ASN A 205 -25.67 16.02 -21.49
CA ASN A 205 -24.37 16.22 -20.84
C ASN A 205 -23.40 15.10 -21.27
N PRO A 206 -22.25 15.40 -21.90
CA PRO A 206 -21.29 14.41 -22.39
C PRO A 206 -20.57 13.62 -21.29
N ARG A 207 -20.55 14.12 -20.03
CA ARG A 207 -19.92 13.44 -18.89
C ARG A 207 -20.84 12.43 -18.21
N VAL A 208 -22.14 12.49 -18.52
CA VAL A 208 -23.10 11.52 -17.99
C VAL A 208 -23.06 10.25 -18.84
N LEU A 209 -22.82 9.15 -18.15
CA LEU A 209 -22.77 7.84 -18.80
C LEU A 209 -24.19 7.39 -19.21
N ARG A 210 -24.28 6.72 -20.33
CA ARG A 210 -25.53 6.11 -20.81
C ARG A 210 -25.77 4.74 -20.17
N GLU A 211 -24.71 4.06 -19.81
CA GLU A 211 -24.71 2.79 -19.10
C GLU A 211 -23.72 2.86 -17.91
N PRO A 212 -24.21 2.60 -16.69
CA PRO A 212 -25.61 2.38 -16.31
C PRO A 212 -26.50 3.61 -16.56
N PRO A 213 -27.82 3.45 -16.84
CA PRO A 213 -28.69 4.58 -17.10
C PRO A 213 -28.89 5.44 -15.85
N PRO A 214 -29.06 6.77 -16.02
CA PRO A 214 -29.33 7.67 -14.90
C PRO A 214 -30.70 7.36 -14.29
N VAL A 215 -30.77 7.38 -12.95
CA VAL A 215 -32.00 7.21 -12.20
C VAL A 215 -32.58 8.58 -11.87
N VAL A 216 -33.80 8.87 -12.33
CA VAL A 216 -34.56 10.09 -12.00
C VAL A 216 -35.92 9.67 -11.50
N GLN A 217 -36.24 9.99 -10.24
CA GLN A 217 -37.48 9.58 -9.61
C GLN A 217 -37.86 10.51 -8.45
N PRO A 218 -39.18 10.68 -8.16
CA PRO A 218 -39.60 11.26 -6.89
C PRO A 218 -39.08 10.43 -5.73
N MET A 219 -38.58 11.07 -4.68
CA MET A 219 -37.95 10.40 -3.56
C MET A 219 -38.69 10.62 -2.24
N GLN A 220 -39.07 11.86 -1.98
CA GLN A 220 -39.62 12.24 -0.69
C GLN A 220 -40.60 13.42 -0.84
N PHE A 221 -41.60 13.45 0.03
CA PHE A 221 -42.47 14.60 0.24
C PHE A 221 -41.90 15.44 1.39
N ASP A 222 -41.36 16.60 1.07
CA ASP A 222 -40.80 17.53 2.03
C ASP A 222 -41.88 18.56 2.43
N ASP A 223 -41.63 19.39 3.47
CA ASP A 223 -42.60 20.32 4.02
C ASP A 223 -43.21 21.29 2.99
N SER A 224 -42.46 21.64 1.93
CA SER A 224 -42.90 22.62 0.94
C SER A 224 -42.66 22.20 -0.51
N ALA A 225 -42.17 20.97 -0.74
CA ALA A 225 -41.78 20.48 -2.05
C ALA A 225 -41.88 18.97 -2.16
N VAL A 226 -41.96 18.47 -3.40
CA VAL A 226 -41.66 17.08 -3.72
C VAL A 226 -40.21 17.00 -4.17
N SER A 227 -39.39 16.28 -3.42
CA SER A 227 -37.99 16.03 -3.77
C SER A 227 -37.86 14.99 -4.87
N ILE A 228 -37.14 15.34 -5.93
CA ILE A 228 -36.76 14.43 -7.02
C ILE A 228 -35.27 14.10 -6.86
N ALA A 229 -34.97 12.83 -6.78
CA ALA A 229 -33.60 12.34 -6.82
C ALA A 229 -33.15 12.19 -8.26
N VAL A 230 -32.01 12.80 -8.58
CA VAL A 230 -31.34 12.77 -9.88
C VAL A 230 -29.99 12.13 -9.69
N ARG A 231 -29.85 10.88 -10.13
CA ARG A 231 -28.67 10.02 -9.86
C ARG A 231 -28.04 9.52 -11.17
N PRO A 232 -27.30 10.39 -11.88
CA PRO A 232 -26.52 9.99 -13.04
C PRO A 232 -25.22 9.29 -12.62
N TRP A 233 -24.69 8.48 -13.53
CA TRP A 233 -23.37 7.88 -13.43
C TRP A 233 -22.38 8.69 -14.24
N VAL A 234 -21.20 8.92 -13.66
CA VAL A 234 -20.10 9.69 -14.29
C VAL A 234 -18.76 8.98 -14.05
N ALA A 235 -17.76 9.26 -14.87
CA ALA A 235 -16.40 8.82 -14.58
C ALA A 235 -15.90 9.48 -13.29
N VAL A 236 -15.10 8.74 -12.49
CA VAL A 236 -14.59 9.25 -11.20
C VAL A 236 -13.86 10.57 -11.37
N GLY A 237 -13.00 10.71 -12.40
CA GLY A 237 -12.25 11.94 -12.66
C GLY A 237 -13.12 13.14 -13.05
N ASP A 238 -14.34 12.89 -13.53
CA ASP A 238 -15.28 13.92 -13.96
C ASP A 238 -16.30 14.33 -12.88
N GLN A 239 -16.31 13.65 -11.72
CA GLN A 239 -17.36 13.78 -10.72
C GLN A 239 -17.63 15.23 -10.32
N VAL A 240 -16.60 16.02 -10.01
CA VAL A 240 -16.76 17.40 -9.54
C VAL A 240 -17.31 18.30 -10.63
N ALA A 241 -16.72 18.23 -11.83
CA ALA A 241 -17.15 19.02 -12.98
C ALA A 241 -18.59 18.66 -13.40
N ALA A 242 -18.86 17.36 -13.54
CA ALA A 242 -20.17 16.84 -13.89
C ALA A 242 -21.24 17.25 -12.87
N THR A 243 -20.94 17.22 -11.57
CA THR A 243 -21.90 17.64 -10.53
C THR A 243 -22.33 19.08 -10.73
N GLY A 244 -21.40 20.02 -10.97
CA GLY A 244 -21.72 21.41 -11.25
C GLY A 244 -22.53 21.60 -12.53
N GLU A 245 -22.12 20.93 -13.61
CA GLU A 245 -22.81 20.99 -14.91
C GLU A 245 -24.25 20.44 -14.81
N ILE A 246 -24.44 19.32 -14.08
CA ILE A 246 -25.75 18.69 -13.90
C ILE A 246 -26.69 19.61 -13.10
N HIS A 247 -26.21 20.26 -12.03
CA HIS A 247 -26.99 21.21 -11.28
C HIS A 247 -27.48 22.38 -12.17
N ALA A 248 -26.57 22.94 -12.97
CA ALA A 248 -26.87 24.01 -13.88
C ALA A 248 -27.87 23.57 -14.96
N ALA A 249 -27.65 22.44 -15.60
CA ALA A 249 -28.51 21.92 -16.67
C ALA A 249 -29.93 21.60 -16.17
N VAL A 250 -30.04 20.95 -14.99
CA VAL A 250 -31.35 20.66 -14.37
C VAL A 250 -32.10 21.95 -14.03
N LEU A 251 -31.43 22.93 -13.42
CA LEU A 251 -32.04 24.21 -13.08
C LEU A 251 -32.52 24.93 -14.33
N GLU A 252 -31.72 25.00 -15.39
CA GLU A 252 -32.06 25.64 -16.64
C GLU A 252 -33.26 24.95 -17.33
N ALA A 253 -33.27 23.61 -17.38
CA ALA A 253 -34.34 22.82 -17.95
C ALA A 253 -35.68 23.10 -17.24
N LEU A 254 -35.67 23.10 -15.92
CA LEU A 254 -36.89 23.42 -15.12
C LEU A 254 -37.39 24.84 -15.34
N ARG A 255 -36.48 25.83 -15.35
CA ARG A 255 -36.84 27.24 -15.62
C ARG A 255 -37.41 27.45 -17.01
N ALA A 256 -36.83 26.84 -18.03
CA ALA A 256 -37.29 26.94 -19.42
C ALA A 256 -38.71 26.42 -19.62
N ARG A 257 -39.18 25.52 -18.75
CA ARG A 257 -40.54 24.98 -18.78
C ARG A 257 -41.48 25.61 -17.72
N GLY A 258 -41.00 26.61 -17.02
CA GLY A 258 -41.83 27.32 -16.02
C GLY A 258 -42.14 26.48 -14.77
N VAL A 259 -41.36 25.44 -14.51
CA VAL A 259 -41.52 24.60 -13.30
C VAL A 259 -41.14 25.42 -12.08
N VAL A 260 -42.08 25.48 -11.12
CA VAL A 260 -41.88 26.22 -9.87
C VAL A 260 -41.02 25.42 -8.91
N ILE A 261 -39.89 26.01 -8.50
CA ILE A 261 -39.10 25.56 -7.37
C ILE A 261 -39.59 26.31 -6.15
N PRO A 262 -40.31 25.65 -5.22
CA PRO A 262 -40.99 26.36 -4.15
C PRO A 262 -39.99 26.90 -3.13
N LEU A 263 -40.28 28.09 -2.63
CA LEU A 263 -39.64 28.63 -1.44
C LEU A 263 -40.26 27.95 -0.19
N PRO A 264 -39.58 27.94 0.96
CA PRO A 264 -40.18 27.47 2.20
C PRO A 264 -41.50 28.21 2.49
N GLN A 265 -42.61 27.47 2.58
CA GLN A 265 -43.94 27.99 2.85
C GLN A 265 -44.24 27.83 4.33
N ARG A 266 -44.96 28.85 4.89
CA ARG A 266 -45.47 28.77 6.26
C ARG A 266 -46.93 29.27 6.26
N GLU A 267 -47.80 28.48 6.85
CA GLU A 267 -49.16 28.91 7.15
C GLU A 267 -49.15 29.64 8.50
N VAL A 268 -49.63 30.90 8.52
CA VAL A 268 -49.65 31.74 9.73
C VAL A 268 -51.10 32.04 10.09
N TRP A 269 -51.57 31.52 11.18
CA TRP A 269 -52.88 31.80 11.74
C TRP A 269 -52.79 33.01 12.67
N LEU A 270 -53.33 34.17 12.22
CA LEU A 270 -53.39 35.38 13.05
C LEU A 270 -54.67 35.32 13.90
N HIS A 271 -54.52 35.05 15.16
CA HIS A 271 -55.62 35.23 16.12
C HIS A 271 -55.64 36.71 16.53
N GLY A 272 -56.65 37.48 16.06
CA GLY A 272 -56.86 38.83 16.53
C GLY A 272 -57.12 38.82 18.03
N ALA A 273 -56.43 39.70 18.77
CA ALA A 273 -56.81 39.94 20.17
C ALA A 273 -58.24 40.56 20.11
N GLY A 274 -59.25 39.84 20.54
CA GLY A 274 -60.58 40.30 20.70
C GLY A 274 -60.57 41.50 21.64
N SER A 275 -61.07 42.64 21.14
CA SER A 275 -61.38 43.83 21.92
C SER A 275 -62.55 43.56 22.87
#